data_70c00b192afe235ee0fc617733527f3c
#
_entry.id   70c00b192afe235ee0fc617733527f3c
#
_cell.length_a   1.000
_cell.length_b   1.000
_cell.length_c   1.000
_cell.angle_alpha   90.00
_cell.angle_beta   90.00
_cell.angle_gamma   90.00
#
_symmetry.space_group_name_H-M   'P 1'
#
loop_
_entity.id
_entity.type
_entity.pdbx_description
1 polymer ?
#
loop_
_entity_poly.entity_id
_entity_poly.type
_entity_poly.pdbx_seq_one_letter_code
_entity_poly.pdbx_strand_id
1 'polypeptide(L)'
;MAGTFTSCSDYLDVSKELSQNLDKEEVFSTAKYLTQWYGEIYQTCPNYSEMGLDVQNSNGTVNAQAIYSGEIVCAHPNVLKFGQNTFTPSSTTHNRWWNCYKQIRQAMIFLENAPESIGEPGAAAGYISVEEMRRYKADVIYLLAYNYFLLFEFYGPTPIITEIAGPNENVDYARASVDEMVQHIDGLLERVISGDYSDALPETIKTGDGADYEHDNSMYNLREILRPTKAAALALRARLWVYAASPLFNGGYTEALSLTNKDGKRLFPDYDASKWQTAKKHLEALFAFADAHGMGLYYSKDRDPHTSIYELFQYYNDEILWANGNNDFNDGVTLKMEARTIPGDIPGGMGNVGFYQNIIDLFFTENGLDINEDPAYNENGFTDLENPCTTLSNTVKEKHVDKHIFNMYVGREPRFYADVTYEGKSWHIQRSGYPDWGAYFSKGGAAYKDQTMHARAGYLLYKFNNRTLMNEGSNPKDWGRPWIYFRLADFYLYYAEVCNEIDPSDPNIIKGCSIN
;
A
#
# COMPACT_ATOMS: atom_id res chain seq x y z
N MET A 1 4.82 -6.79 -43.12
CA MET A 1 5.75 -5.84 -42.45
C MET A 1 6.25 -6.51 -41.20
N ALA A 2 7.51 -6.93 -41.20
CA ALA A 2 8.14 -7.57 -40.05
C ALA A 2 8.56 -6.46 -39.09
N GLY A 3 7.88 -6.38 -37.96
CA GLY A 3 8.31 -5.52 -36.86
C GLY A 3 9.54 -6.13 -36.20
N THR A 4 10.67 -5.49 -36.30
CA THR A 4 11.89 -5.81 -35.57
C THR A 4 11.66 -5.61 -34.09
N PHE A 5 11.60 -6.71 -33.34
CA PHE A 5 11.72 -6.68 -31.89
C PHE A 5 13.14 -6.24 -31.56
N THR A 6 13.31 -5.01 -31.11
CA THR A 6 14.55 -4.57 -30.47
C THR A 6 14.69 -5.34 -29.16
N SER A 7 15.58 -6.26 -29.16
CA SER A 7 15.98 -7.15 -28.07
C SER A 7 16.49 -6.33 -26.87
N CYS A 8 16.35 -6.90 -25.68
CA CYS A 8 16.88 -6.43 -24.40
C CYS A 8 18.41 -6.21 -24.35
N SER A 9 19.13 -6.19 -25.46
CA SER A 9 20.54 -5.83 -25.56
C SER A 9 20.83 -4.37 -25.12
N ASP A 10 19.86 -3.46 -25.34
CA ASP A 10 19.99 -2.06 -24.88
C ASP A 10 19.92 -1.90 -23.36
N TYR A 11 19.54 -2.96 -22.64
CA TYR A 11 19.39 -2.90 -21.19
C TYR A 11 20.61 -3.39 -20.38
N LEU A 12 21.51 -4.10 -21.01
CA LEU A 12 22.86 -4.35 -20.45
C LEU A 12 23.80 -3.17 -20.68
N ASP A 13 23.46 -2.36 -21.62
CA ASP A 13 23.94 -0.99 -21.65
C ASP A 13 23.25 -0.26 -20.47
N VAL A 14 23.84 -0.38 -19.26
CA VAL A 14 23.58 0.52 -18.10
C VAL A 14 23.96 1.92 -18.55
N SER A 15 23.41 2.07 -19.57
CA SER A 15 23.23 3.01 -20.47
C SER A 15 24.29 3.84 -21.00
N LYS A 16 24.11 4.04 -22.18
CA LYS A 16 24.45 5.23 -22.93
C LYS A 16 24.21 6.58 -22.18
N GLU A 17 23.47 6.57 -21.08
CA GLU A 17 23.19 7.77 -20.26
C GLU A 17 24.03 7.88 -18.98
N LEU A 18 24.56 6.82 -18.43
CA LEU A 18 25.38 6.84 -17.20
C LEU A 18 26.86 6.62 -17.45
N SER A 19 27.20 6.07 -18.59
CA SER A 19 28.61 5.92 -18.89
C SER A 19 28.90 5.80 -20.36
N GLN A 20 29.79 6.58 -20.79
CA GLN A 20 30.48 6.28 -22.03
C GLN A 20 31.47 5.11 -21.89
N ASN A 21 31.75 4.54 -20.67
CA ASN A 21 32.75 3.48 -20.48
C ASN A 21 32.76 2.74 -19.14
N LEU A 22 31.67 2.69 -18.34
CA LEU A 22 31.66 1.88 -17.10
C LEU A 22 31.41 0.41 -17.41
N ASP A 23 32.34 -0.45 -17.05
CA ASP A 23 32.12 -1.89 -17.10
C ASP A 23 31.50 -2.43 -15.78
N LYS A 24 31.09 -3.70 -15.78
CA LYS A 24 30.47 -4.34 -14.62
C LYS A 24 31.41 -4.37 -13.40
N GLU A 25 32.71 -4.55 -13.61
CA GLU A 25 33.69 -4.59 -12.53
C GLU A 25 33.83 -3.23 -11.86
N GLU A 26 33.84 -2.15 -12.62
CA GLU A 26 33.88 -0.78 -12.09
C GLU A 26 32.63 -0.44 -11.28
N VAL A 27 31.43 -0.88 -11.76
CA VAL A 27 30.16 -0.66 -11.04
C VAL A 27 30.20 -1.32 -9.66
N PHE A 28 30.63 -2.55 -9.55
CA PHE A 28 30.60 -3.30 -8.29
C PHE A 28 31.86 -3.10 -7.42
N SER A 29 32.88 -2.39 -7.90
CA SER A 29 34.05 -1.99 -7.11
C SER A 29 33.99 -0.56 -6.57
N THR A 30 33.02 0.25 -6.99
CA THR A 30 32.87 1.66 -6.59
C THR A 30 31.63 1.87 -5.75
N ALA A 31 31.78 2.35 -4.52
CA ALA A 31 30.69 2.52 -3.56
C ALA A 31 29.51 3.33 -4.13
N LYS A 32 29.81 4.45 -4.83
CA LYS A 32 28.78 5.30 -5.47
C LYS A 32 27.92 4.53 -6.47
N TYR A 33 28.55 3.79 -7.38
CA TYR A 33 27.82 3.12 -8.45
C TYR A 33 27.06 1.89 -7.92
N LEU A 34 27.65 1.15 -6.98
CA LEU A 34 26.96 0.05 -6.33
C LEU A 34 25.72 0.53 -5.55
N THR A 35 25.83 1.65 -4.81
CA THR A 35 24.69 2.23 -4.10
C THR A 35 23.60 2.73 -5.07
N GLN A 36 23.96 3.28 -6.22
CA GLN A 36 23.00 3.63 -7.26
C GLN A 36 22.28 2.39 -7.80
N TRP A 37 23.03 1.32 -8.11
CA TRP A 37 22.43 0.05 -8.54
C TRP A 37 21.48 -0.51 -7.49
N TYR A 38 21.90 -0.55 -6.23
CA TYR A 38 21.07 -0.96 -5.11
C TYR A 38 19.76 -0.12 -5.02
N GLY A 39 19.87 1.20 -5.14
CA GLY A 39 18.71 2.10 -5.12
C GLY A 39 17.71 1.86 -6.25
N GLU A 40 18.19 1.47 -7.44
CA GLU A 40 17.32 1.14 -8.58
C GLU A 40 16.40 -0.07 -8.32
N ILE A 41 16.83 -1.02 -7.47
CA ILE A 41 16.04 -2.22 -7.15
C ILE A 41 14.73 -1.87 -6.41
N TYR A 42 14.68 -0.71 -5.75
CA TYR A 42 13.48 -0.21 -5.07
C TYR A 42 12.40 0.37 -6.00
N GLN A 43 12.66 0.53 -7.30
CA GLN A 43 11.72 1.17 -8.23
C GLN A 43 10.36 0.48 -8.35
N THR A 44 10.25 -0.79 -7.97
CA THR A 44 8.97 -1.50 -7.93
C THR A 44 8.19 -1.31 -6.63
N CYS A 45 8.80 -0.70 -5.61
CA CYS A 45 8.09 -0.29 -4.41
C CYS A 45 7.08 0.80 -4.80
N PRO A 46 5.76 0.52 -4.77
CA PRO A 46 4.79 1.41 -5.38
C PRO A 46 4.60 2.68 -4.56
N ASN A 47 4.47 3.80 -5.24
CA ASN A 47 3.99 5.03 -4.63
C ASN A 47 2.49 5.16 -4.85
N TYR A 48 1.68 4.56 -3.99
CA TYR A 48 0.22 4.61 -4.09
C TYR A 48 -0.40 5.94 -3.64
N SER A 49 0.39 6.89 -3.13
CA SER A 49 -0.09 8.25 -2.86
C SER A 49 -0.38 9.01 -4.16
N GLU A 50 0.18 8.57 -5.27
CA GLU A 50 -0.13 9.11 -6.58
C GLU A 50 -1.37 8.44 -7.15
N MET A 51 -2.46 9.18 -7.23
CA MET A 51 -3.66 8.82 -7.98
C MET A 51 -3.46 9.21 -9.45
N GLY A 52 -2.48 8.59 -10.10
CA GLY A 52 -2.04 8.98 -11.44
C GLY A 52 -3.18 9.10 -12.44
N LEU A 53 -3.19 10.20 -13.20
CA LEU A 53 -4.09 10.42 -14.33
C LEU A 53 -3.59 9.76 -15.59
N ASP A 54 -2.29 9.57 -15.68
CA ASP A 54 -1.65 8.99 -16.84
C ASP A 54 -1.48 7.49 -16.64
N VAL A 55 -2.54 6.80 -17.01
CA VAL A 55 -2.57 5.34 -17.10
C VAL A 55 -1.56 4.80 -18.12
N GLN A 56 -0.93 5.66 -18.89
CA GLN A 56 0.05 5.29 -19.91
C GLN A 56 1.48 5.29 -19.36
N ASN A 57 1.72 5.98 -18.24
CA ASN A 57 3.02 5.87 -17.58
C ASN A 57 3.12 4.54 -16.84
N SER A 58 3.81 3.64 -17.48
CA SER A 58 4.02 2.22 -17.18
C SER A 58 4.69 1.92 -15.82
N ASN A 59 4.95 2.91 -14.99
CA ASN A 59 5.65 2.74 -13.72
C ASN A 59 4.77 2.19 -12.58
N GLY A 60 3.51 1.84 -12.86
CA GLY A 60 2.66 1.13 -11.91
C GLY A 60 2.31 1.92 -10.65
N THR A 61 2.31 3.24 -10.71
CA THR A 61 2.20 4.15 -9.57
C THR A 61 0.78 4.61 -9.26
N VAL A 62 -0.24 4.00 -9.82
CA VAL A 62 -1.63 4.34 -9.54
C VAL A 62 -2.18 3.38 -8.50
N ASN A 63 -2.93 3.89 -7.52
CA ASN A 63 -3.72 3.05 -6.62
C ASN A 63 -4.94 2.47 -7.36
N ALA A 64 -4.64 1.61 -8.32
CA ALA A 64 -5.65 0.98 -9.16
C ALA A 64 -6.48 -0.03 -8.38
N GLN A 65 -5.91 -0.66 -7.36
CA GLN A 65 -6.58 -1.68 -6.58
C GLN A 65 -7.87 -1.16 -5.93
N ALA A 66 -7.82 0.00 -5.30
CA ALA A 66 -9.01 0.61 -4.68
C ALA A 66 -10.09 0.99 -5.72
N ILE A 67 -9.70 1.27 -6.97
CA ILE A 67 -10.66 1.53 -8.07
C ILE A 67 -11.21 0.22 -8.60
N TYR A 68 -10.37 -0.80 -8.79
CA TYR A 68 -10.81 -2.12 -9.30
C TYR A 68 -11.66 -2.89 -8.30
N SER A 69 -11.39 -2.74 -7.00
CA SER A 69 -12.22 -3.33 -5.94
C SER A 69 -13.61 -2.67 -5.82
N GLY A 70 -13.81 -1.52 -6.48
CA GLY A 70 -15.04 -0.75 -6.37
C GLY A 70 -15.18 0.04 -5.07
N GLU A 71 -14.09 0.22 -4.33
CA GLU A 71 -14.10 1.01 -3.09
C GLU A 71 -14.16 2.50 -3.38
N ILE A 72 -13.37 2.98 -4.34
CA ILE A 72 -13.33 4.38 -4.70
C ILE A 72 -13.72 4.65 -6.15
N VAL A 73 -14.30 5.80 -6.37
CA VAL A 73 -14.62 6.36 -7.69
C VAL A 73 -13.77 7.61 -7.93
N CYS A 74 -13.23 7.71 -9.14
CA CYS A 74 -12.57 8.94 -9.59
C CYS A 74 -13.29 9.50 -10.82
N ALA A 75 -13.60 10.78 -10.80
CA ALA A 75 -14.32 11.45 -11.90
C ALA A 75 -13.46 11.63 -13.16
N HIS A 76 -12.15 11.41 -13.07
CA HIS A 76 -11.26 11.63 -14.22
C HIS A 76 -11.53 10.59 -15.33
N PRO A 77 -11.69 11.03 -16.61
CA PRO A 77 -12.08 10.15 -17.71
C PRO A 77 -11.18 8.93 -17.92
N ASN A 78 -9.87 9.07 -17.70
CA ASN A 78 -8.93 7.95 -17.85
C ASN A 78 -9.11 6.90 -16.76
N VAL A 79 -9.51 7.31 -15.56
CA VAL A 79 -9.75 6.41 -14.43
C VAL A 79 -11.09 5.73 -14.52
N LEU A 80 -12.12 6.39 -15.07
CA LEU A 80 -13.44 5.80 -15.29
C LEU A 80 -13.41 4.57 -16.21
N LYS A 81 -12.43 4.49 -17.12
CA LYS A 81 -12.23 3.32 -17.98
C LYS A 81 -12.00 2.03 -17.17
N PHE A 82 -11.44 2.14 -15.98
CA PHE A 82 -11.20 0.98 -15.11
C PHE A 82 -12.53 0.36 -14.63
N GLY A 83 -13.49 1.19 -14.21
CA GLY A 83 -14.82 0.71 -13.83
C GLY A 83 -15.69 0.21 -14.99
N GLN A 84 -15.26 0.42 -16.24
CA GLN A 84 -16.01 0.05 -17.44
C GLN A 84 -15.64 -1.30 -18.06
N ASN A 85 -14.88 -2.12 -17.35
CA ASN A 85 -14.49 -3.48 -17.80
C ASN A 85 -13.78 -3.51 -19.17
N THR A 86 -12.97 -2.50 -19.46
CA THR A 86 -12.29 -2.35 -20.77
C THR A 86 -10.92 -3.05 -20.81
N PHE A 87 -10.56 -3.80 -19.76
CA PHE A 87 -9.30 -4.53 -19.70
C PHE A 87 -9.39 -5.83 -20.47
N THR A 88 -8.34 -6.09 -21.23
CA THR A 88 -8.14 -7.35 -21.94
C THR A 88 -6.77 -7.93 -21.56
N PRO A 89 -6.50 -9.21 -21.83
CA PRO A 89 -5.17 -9.79 -21.61
C PRO A 89 -4.03 -9.06 -22.32
N SER A 90 -4.34 -8.25 -23.33
CA SER A 90 -3.37 -7.42 -24.06
C SER A 90 -3.28 -5.97 -23.54
N SER A 91 -4.03 -5.62 -22.50
CA SER A 91 -3.94 -4.28 -21.91
C SER A 91 -2.59 -4.08 -21.25
N THR A 92 -1.91 -2.97 -21.58
CA THR A 92 -0.60 -2.60 -21.02
C THR A 92 -0.73 -1.69 -19.80
N THR A 93 -1.92 -1.26 -19.49
CA THR A 93 -2.22 -0.40 -18.34
C THR A 93 -2.03 -1.20 -17.05
N HIS A 94 -1.30 -0.64 -16.07
CA HIS A 94 -0.91 -1.31 -14.83
C HIS A 94 -0.11 -2.59 -15.01
N ASN A 95 0.60 -2.70 -16.11
CA ASN A 95 1.47 -3.82 -16.37
C ASN A 95 2.70 -3.76 -15.46
N ARG A 96 2.75 -4.60 -14.44
CA ARG A 96 3.91 -4.77 -13.55
C ARG A 96 4.89 -5.83 -14.03
N TRP A 97 4.52 -6.62 -15.01
CA TRP A 97 5.31 -7.75 -15.50
C TRP A 97 6.75 -7.37 -15.82
N TRP A 98 6.90 -6.38 -16.71
CA TRP A 98 8.22 -5.95 -17.16
C TRP A 98 9.05 -5.31 -16.05
N ASN A 99 8.44 -4.48 -15.23
CA ASN A 99 9.13 -3.80 -14.14
C ASN A 99 9.59 -4.79 -13.07
N CYS A 100 8.75 -5.75 -12.69
CA CYS A 100 9.13 -6.77 -11.72
C CYS A 100 10.27 -7.65 -12.26
N TYR A 101 10.18 -8.16 -13.49
CA TYR A 101 11.27 -8.96 -14.06
C TYR A 101 12.55 -8.16 -14.29
N LYS A 102 12.44 -6.88 -14.62
CA LYS A 102 13.59 -5.97 -14.64
C LYS A 102 14.27 -5.94 -13.28
N GLN A 103 13.53 -5.72 -12.21
CA GLN A 103 14.11 -5.62 -10.87
C GLN A 103 14.55 -6.99 -10.33
N ILE A 104 13.89 -8.08 -10.66
CA ILE A 104 14.36 -9.44 -10.38
C ILE A 104 15.75 -9.66 -10.98
N ARG A 105 15.94 -9.30 -12.26
CA ARG A 105 17.25 -9.39 -12.91
C ARG A 105 18.29 -8.50 -12.24
N GLN A 106 17.96 -7.25 -11.89
CA GLN A 106 18.86 -6.33 -11.18
C GLN A 106 19.26 -6.88 -9.82
N ALA A 107 18.32 -7.44 -9.07
CA ALA A 107 18.56 -8.07 -7.79
C ALA A 107 19.48 -9.29 -7.92
N MET A 108 19.26 -10.14 -8.91
CA MET A 108 20.10 -11.31 -9.16
C MET A 108 21.53 -10.90 -9.53
N ILE A 109 21.70 -9.92 -10.42
CA ILE A 109 23.04 -9.39 -10.79
C ILE A 109 23.73 -8.81 -9.56
N PHE A 110 23.00 -8.08 -8.71
CA PHE A 110 23.55 -7.55 -7.47
C PHE A 110 24.05 -8.66 -6.55
N LEU A 111 23.22 -9.67 -6.28
CA LEU A 111 23.55 -10.75 -5.36
C LEU A 111 24.72 -11.60 -5.86
N GLU A 112 24.87 -11.76 -7.19
CA GLU A 112 25.98 -12.49 -7.80
C GLU A 112 27.32 -11.74 -7.73
N ASN A 113 27.29 -10.39 -7.84
CA ASN A 113 28.50 -9.60 -8.08
C ASN A 113 28.89 -8.67 -6.92
N ALA A 114 27.97 -8.38 -5.97
CA ALA A 114 28.29 -7.52 -4.84
C ALA A 114 29.38 -8.14 -3.95
N PRO A 115 30.50 -7.45 -3.70
CA PRO A 115 31.60 -7.94 -2.88
C PRO A 115 31.21 -8.06 -1.41
N GLU A 116 32.11 -8.39 -0.52
CA GLU A 116 31.90 -8.36 0.92
C GLU A 116 31.95 -6.95 1.49
N SER A 117 32.77 -6.07 0.89
CA SER A 117 32.91 -4.67 1.26
C SER A 117 33.50 -3.87 0.09
N ILE A 118 33.47 -2.57 0.13
CA ILE A 118 34.14 -1.69 -0.83
C ILE A 118 35.02 -0.69 -0.08
N GLY A 119 36.29 -0.63 -0.48
CA GLY A 119 37.23 0.37 0.01
C GLY A 119 37.51 0.30 1.52
N GLU A 120 38.09 1.39 2.02
CA GLU A 120 38.40 1.62 3.44
C GLU A 120 37.82 2.99 3.82
N PRO A 121 37.56 3.27 5.11
CA PRO A 121 37.08 4.58 5.55
C PRO A 121 37.96 5.72 5.03
N GLY A 122 37.37 6.66 4.26
CA GLY A 122 38.06 7.77 3.66
C GLY A 122 38.66 7.53 2.26
N ALA A 123 38.45 6.36 1.67
CA ALA A 123 38.87 6.06 0.30
C ALA A 123 38.19 6.97 -0.73
N ALA A 124 38.91 7.40 -1.75
CA ALA A 124 38.39 8.28 -2.83
C ALA A 124 37.26 7.62 -3.63
N ALA A 125 37.28 6.28 -3.78
CA ALA A 125 36.23 5.49 -4.45
C ALA A 125 34.99 5.26 -3.57
N GLY A 126 35.01 5.78 -2.33
CA GLY A 126 33.99 5.57 -1.31
C GLY A 126 34.23 4.30 -0.49
N TYR A 127 33.40 4.14 0.54
CA TYR A 127 33.49 3.03 1.49
C TYR A 127 32.11 2.44 1.76
N ILE A 128 32.02 1.12 1.73
CA ILE A 128 30.87 0.34 2.22
C ILE A 128 31.44 -0.77 3.11
N SER A 129 31.08 -0.79 4.38
CA SER A 129 31.53 -1.80 5.33
C SER A 129 30.97 -3.19 5.01
N VAL A 130 31.58 -4.22 5.58
CA VAL A 130 31.06 -5.60 5.50
C VAL A 130 29.63 -5.67 6.04
N GLU A 131 29.36 -5.00 7.15
CA GLU A 131 28.04 -4.98 7.77
C GLU A 131 27.00 -4.30 6.86
N GLU A 132 27.29 -3.12 6.31
CA GLU A 132 26.38 -2.42 5.40
C GLU A 132 26.19 -3.19 4.09
N MET A 133 27.22 -3.83 3.55
CA MET A 133 27.09 -4.68 2.36
C MET A 133 26.21 -5.90 2.63
N ARG A 134 26.37 -6.51 3.81
CA ARG A 134 25.52 -7.61 4.26
C ARG A 134 24.07 -7.15 4.41
N ARG A 135 23.86 -5.95 4.93
CA ARG A 135 22.55 -5.29 4.99
C ARG A 135 21.96 -5.07 3.59
N TYR A 136 22.74 -4.54 2.63
CA TYR A 136 22.29 -4.38 1.24
C TYR A 136 21.85 -5.70 0.61
N LYS A 137 22.64 -6.78 0.81
CA LYS A 137 22.28 -8.11 0.31
C LYS A 137 20.98 -8.63 0.92
N ALA A 138 20.75 -8.43 2.21
CA ALA A 138 19.49 -8.80 2.87
C ALA A 138 18.29 -8.01 2.33
N ASP A 139 18.45 -6.69 2.16
CA ASP A 139 17.42 -5.85 1.55
C ASP A 139 17.07 -6.33 0.13
N VAL A 140 18.09 -6.65 -0.67
CA VAL A 140 17.91 -7.13 -2.06
C VAL A 140 17.21 -8.49 -2.09
N ILE A 141 17.52 -9.41 -1.16
CA ILE A 141 16.82 -10.70 -1.03
C ILE A 141 15.33 -10.47 -0.71
N TYR A 142 15.02 -9.56 0.23
CA TYR A 142 13.65 -9.19 0.53
C TYR A 142 12.94 -8.59 -0.69
N LEU A 143 13.58 -7.65 -1.39
CA LEU A 143 13.02 -7.01 -2.58
C LEU A 143 12.83 -8.00 -3.74
N LEU A 144 13.70 -8.99 -3.86
CA LEU A 144 13.53 -10.10 -4.80
C LEU A 144 12.26 -10.90 -4.47
N ALA A 145 12.07 -11.27 -3.20
CA ALA A 145 10.84 -11.92 -2.73
C ALA A 145 9.60 -11.07 -2.98
N TYR A 146 9.68 -9.77 -2.69
CA TYR A 146 8.59 -8.82 -2.90
C TYR A 146 8.21 -8.68 -4.39
N ASN A 147 9.20 -8.63 -5.30
CA ASN A 147 8.92 -8.58 -6.74
C ASN A 147 8.21 -9.86 -7.24
N TYR A 148 8.62 -11.03 -6.76
CA TYR A 148 7.91 -12.28 -7.06
C TYR A 148 6.51 -12.30 -6.42
N PHE A 149 6.34 -11.74 -5.21
CA PHE A 149 5.01 -11.61 -4.60
C PHE A 149 4.10 -10.68 -5.43
N LEU A 150 4.60 -9.54 -5.92
CA LEU A 150 3.84 -8.66 -6.82
C LEU A 150 3.42 -9.37 -8.12
N LEU A 151 4.30 -10.21 -8.69
CA LEU A 151 3.95 -11.03 -9.84
C LEU A 151 2.88 -12.07 -9.48
N PHE A 152 3.03 -12.73 -8.35
CA PHE A 152 2.07 -13.73 -7.86
C PHE A 152 0.70 -13.10 -7.58
N GLU A 153 0.65 -11.95 -6.90
CA GLU A 153 -0.59 -11.21 -6.59
C GLU A 153 -1.36 -10.82 -7.87
N PHE A 154 -0.65 -10.34 -8.91
CA PHE A 154 -1.29 -9.81 -10.12
C PHE A 154 -1.54 -10.85 -11.22
N TYR A 155 -0.69 -11.86 -11.34
CA TYR A 155 -0.68 -12.79 -12.48
C TYR A 155 -0.78 -14.25 -12.08
N GLY A 156 -0.80 -14.56 -10.79
CA GLY A 156 -0.74 -15.94 -10.29
C GLY A 156 0.59 -16.61 -10.60
N PRO A 157 0.56 -17.84 -11.14
CA PRO A 157 1.77 -18.57 -11.49
C PRO A 157 2.53 -17.88 -12.64
N THR A 158 3.80 -17.56 -12.40
CA THR A 158 4.70 -16.91 -13.37
C THR A 158 6.04 -17.64 -13.44
N PRO A 159 6.90 -17.39 -14.43
CA PRO A 159 8.22 -17.96 -14.47
C PRO A 159 9.09 -17.57 -13.28
N ILE A 160 9.76 -18.52 -12.66
CA ILE A 160 10.84 -18.28 -11.71
C ILE A 160 12.16 -18.28 -12.47
N ILE A 161 12.89 -17.17 -12.39
CA ILE A 161 14.18 -17.01 -13.06
C ILE A 161 15.27 -17.46 -12.11
N THR A 162 16.02 -18.48 -12.49
CA THR A 162 17.10 -19.07 -11.68
C THR A 162 18.50 -18.68 -12.18
N GLU A 163 18.59 -18.22 -13.43
CA GLU A 163 19.86 -17.85 -14.08
C GLU A 163 19.72 -16.53 -14.84
N ILE A 164 20.78 -15.76 -14.87
CA ILE A 164 20.82 -14.50 -15.60
C ILE A 164 21.10 -14.80 -17.07
N ALA A 165 20.06 -14.71 -17.89
CA ALA A 165 20.19 -14.92 -19.32
C ALA A 165 21.15 -13.93 -19.98
N GLY A 166 21.97 -14.41 -20.91
CA GLY A 166 22.83 -13.60 -21.76
C GLY A 166 22.03 -12.84 -22.83
N PRO A 167 22.67 -11.88 -23.52
CA PRO A 167 21.99 -10.99 -24.48
C PRO A 167 21.29 -11.70 -25.66
N ASN A 168 21.77 -12.91 -26.00
CA ASN A 168 21.28 -13.69 -27.15
C ASN A 168 20.60 -15.00 -26.75
N GLU A 169 20.33 -15.19 -25.46
CA GLU A 169 19.70 -16.41 -24.97
C GLU A 169 18.17 -16.36 -25.14
N ASN A 170 17.57 -17.53 -25.31
CA ASN A 170 16.12 -17.65 -25.35
C ASN A 170 15.56 -17.46 -23.93
N VAL A 171 14.68 -16.48 -23.77
CA VAL A 171 14.02 -16.13 -22.48
C VAL A 171 12.56 -16.59 -22.43
N ASP A 172 12.15 -17.57 -23.24
CA ASP A 172 10.83 -18.16 -23.18
C ASP A 172 10.77 -19.23 -22.08
N TYR A 173 10.57 -18.78 -20.84
CA TYR A 173 10.51 -19.64 -19.66
C TYR A 173 9.08 -20.16 -19.42
N ALA A 174 8.98 -21.44 -19.01
CA ALA A 174 7.73 -22.01 -18.54
C ALA A 174 7.31 -21.36 -17.20
N ARG A 175 6.02 -21.27 -16.97
CA ARG A 175 5.50 -20.81 -15.68
C ARG A 175 5.81 -21.83 -14.59
N ALA A 176 6.13 -21.36 -13.41
CA ALA A 176 6.08 -22.15 -12.19
C ALA A 176 4.60 -22.43 -11.82
N SER A 177 4.34 -23.45 -11.03
CA SER A 177 3.02 -23.62 -10.40
C SER A 177 2.84 -22.64 -9.25
N VAL A 178 1.59 -22.48 -8.77
CA VAL A 178 1.30 -21.70 -7.56
C VAL A 178 2.17 -22.15 -6.38
N ASP A 179 2.25 -23.47 -6.13
CA ASP A 179 3.01 -23.98 -5.00
C ASP A 179 4.51 -23.72 -5.13
N GLU A 180 5.06 -23.83 -6.34
CA GLU A 180 6.48 -23.48 -6.59
C GLU A 180 6.74 -22.00 -6.39
N MET A 181 5.83 -21.11 -6.82
CA MET A 181 5.93 -19.66 -6.57
C MET A 181 5.93 -19.37 -5.07
N VAL A 182 4.98 -19.94 -4.33
CA VAL A 182 4.86 -19.77 -2.88
C VAL A 182 6.13 -20.25 -2.18
N GLN A 183 6.61 -21.45 -2.50
CA GLN A 183 7.83 -22.02 -1.91
C GLN A 183 9.07 -21.18 -2.25
N HIS A 184 9.17 -20.66 -3.47
CA HIS A 184 10.29 -19.80 -3.86
C HIS A 184 10.32 -18.50 -3.07
N ILE A 185 9.17 -17.80 -2.96
CA ILE A 185 9.04 -16.55 -2.20
C ILE A 185 9.30 -16.81 -0.71
N ASP A 186 8.71 -17.87 -0.16
CA ASP A 186 8.91 -18.27 1.24
C ASP A 186 10.37 -18.57 1.56
N GLY A 187 11.05 -19.29 0.66
CA GLY A 187 12.47 -19.60 0.79
C GLY A 187 13.37 -18.36 0.77
N LEU A 188 13.06 -17.35 -0.05
CA LEU A 188 13.76 -16.07 -0.03
C LEU A 188 13.55 -15.33 1.30
N LEU A 189 12.32 -15.32 1.81
CA LEU A 189 12.00 -14.68 3.09
C LEU A 189 12.63 -15.43 4.27
N GLU A 190 12.68 -16.76 4.22
CA GLU A 190 13.36 -17.57 5.24
C GLU A 190 14.82 -17.16 5.40
N ARG A 191 15.53 -16.85 4.31
CA ARG A 191 16.94 -16.41 4.34
C ARG A 191 17.15 -15.19 5.22
N VAL A 192 16.22 -14.23 5.22
CA VAL A 192 16.32 -12.96 5.97
C VAL A 192 15.61 -13.00 7.32
N ILE A 193 14.71 -13.96 7.57
CA ILE A 193 14.01 -14.12 8.85
C ILE A 193 14.81 -14.97 9.82
N SER A 194 15.26 -16.16 9.41
CA SER A 194 15.91 -17.16 10.26
C SER A 194 17.12 -17.85 9.63
N GLY A 195 17.40 -17.61 8.34
CA GLY A 195 18.51 -18.22 7.58
C GLY A 195 19.80 -17.44 7.62
N ASP A 196 20.54 -17.51 6.50
CA ASP A 196 21.91 -17.00 6.34
C ASP A 196 22.06 -15.46 6.47
N TYR A 197 20.98 -14.71 6.37
CA TYR A 197 20.92 -13.25 6.54
C TYR A 197 20.01 -12.80 7.70
N SER A 198 19.69 -13.69 8.63
CA SER A 198 18.77 -13.40 9.74
C SER A 198 19.24 -12.30 10.71
N ASP A 199 20.53 -12.04 10.75
CA ASP A 199 21.19 -11.00 11.55
C ASP A 199 21.38 -9.68 10.80
N ALA A 200 21.05 -9.63 9.50
CA ALA A 200 21.34 -8.48 8.66
C ALA A 200 20.22 -7.46 8.59
N LEU A 201 18.94 -7.86 8.71
CA LEU A 201 17.82 -6.93 8.81
C LEU A 201 17.65 -6.44 10.26
N PRO A 202 17.46 -5.12 10.50
CA PRO A 202 17.04 -4.66 11.82
C PRO A 202 15.65 -5.22 12.14
N GLU A 203 15.37 -5.39 13.42
CA GLU A 203 14.08 -5.88 13.88
C GLU A 203 12.94 -4.93 13.45
N THR A 204 13.10 -3.64 13.75
CA THR A 204 12.19 -2.54 13.39
C THR A 204 13.01 -1.29 13.08
N ILE A 205 12.38 -0.20 12.66
CA ILE A 205 13.05 1.12 12.57
C ILE A 205 12.87 1.96 13.83
N LYS A 206 12.22 1.43 14.87
CA LYS A 206 12.03 2.10 16.15
C LYS A 206 13.37 2.23 16.89
N THR A 207 13.65 3.44 17.41
CA THR A 207 14.90 3.76 18.10
C THR A 207 14.70 4.11 19.56
N GLY A 208 13.47 4.39 19.98
CA GLY A 208 13.09 4.75 21.34
C GLY A 208 12.11 3.77 21.97
N ASP A 209 11.95 3.89 23.28
CA ASP A 209 11.00 3.10 24.06
C ASP A 209 9.69 3.87 24.27
N GLY A 210 8.58 3.14 24.35
CA GLY A 210 7.26 3.71 24.59
C GLY A 210 6.53 4.16 23.34
N ALA A 211 5.37 4.81 23.51
CA ALA A 211 4.55 5.32 22.43
C ALA A 211 4.90 6.76 22.10
N ASP A 212 4.99 7.06 20.82
CA ASP A 212 5.27 8.40 20.32
C ASP A 212 3.98 9.19 20.06
N TYR A 213 3.42 9.80 21.09
CA TYR A 213 2.23 10.66 20.95
C TYR A 213 2.57 12.12 20.60
N GLU A 214 3.82 12.53 20.73
CA GLU A 214 4.26 13.88 20.36
C GLU A 214 4.75 13.93 18.91
N HIS A 215 4.72 12.77 18.21
CA HIS A 215 5.19 12.60 16.83
C HIS A 215 6.63 13.08 16.64
N ASP A 216 7.46 12.76 17.63
CA ASP A 216 8.89 13.09 17.64
C ASP A 216 9.64 12.08 16.75
N ASN A 217 10.19 12.58 15.65
CA ASN A 217 10.96 11.77 14.70
C ASN A 217 12.17 11.07 15.34
N SER A 218 12.56 11.43 16.58
CA SER A 218 13.63 10.74 17.32
C SER A 218 13.27 9.29 17.70
N MET A 219 11.98 8.97 17.78
CA MET A 219 11.49 7.63 18.11
C MET A 219 11.70 6.61 17.01
N TYR A 220 11.96 7.06 15.78
CA TYR A 220 12.09 6.20 14.60
C TYR A 220 13.22 6.66 13.69
N ASN A 221 13.93 5.73 13.08
CA ASN A 221 14.88 6.04 12.02
C ASN A 221 14.17 6.21 10.66
N LEU A 222 13.54 7.36 10.45
CA LEU A 222 12.76 7.64 9.24
C LEU A 222 13.57 7.65 7.93
N ARG A 223 14.91 7.66 8.01
CA ARG A 223 15.77 7.48 6.82
C ARG A 223 15.74 6.05 6.29
N GLU A 224 15.38 5.09 7.16
CA GLU A 224 15.28 3.66 6.85
C GLU A 224 13.83 3.21 6.52
N ILE A 225 12.86 4.13 6.45
CA ILE A 225 11.43 3.80 6.38
C ILE A 225 11.06 2.86 5.22
N LEU A 226 11.73 2.99 4.07
CA LEU A 226 11.49 2.14 2.89
C LEU A 226 12.33 0.85 2.92
N ARG A 227 13.44 0.85 3.65
CA ARG A 227 14.28 -0.35 3.76
C ARG A 227 13.55 -1.42 4.57
N PRO A 228 13.54 -2.68 4.11
CA PRO A 228 12.83 -3.74 4.82
C PRO A 228 13.43 -3.99 6.20
N THR A 229 12.57 -4.38 7.13
CA THR A 229 12.92 -4.84 8.46
C THR A 229 12.52 -6.31 8.61
N LYS A 230 12.89 -6.94 9.72
CA LYS A 230 12.40 -8.28 10.02
C LYS A 230 10.88 -8.30 10.20
N ALA A 231 10.30 -7.22 10.77
CA ALA A 231 8.85 -7.04 10.85
C ALA A 231 8.20 -7.06 9.44
N ALA A 232 8.78 -6.34 8.48
CA ALA A 232 8.32 -6.33 7.09
C ALA A 232 8.42 -7.71 6.43
N ALA A 233 9.49 -8.46 6.69
CA ALA A 233 9.69 -9.80 6.14
C ALA A 233 8.68 -10.81 6.70
N LEU A 234 8.42 -10.78 8.01
CA LEU A 234 7.38 -11.61 8.65
C LEU A 234 5.99 -11.26 8.14
N ALA A 235 5.69 -9.97 7.95
CA ALA A 235 4.43 -9.50 7.40
C ALA A 235 4.23 -10.00 5.96
N LEU A 236 5.23 -9.86 5.09
CA LEU A 236 5.14 -10.35 3.71
C LEU A 236 4.94 -11.87 3.67
N ARG A 237 5.63 -12.63 4.54
CA ARG A 237 5.48 -14.09 4.65
C ARG A 237 4.07 -14.48 5.10
N ALA A 238 3.52 -13.81 6.09
CA ALA A 238 2.16 -14.06 6.56
C ALA A 238 1.13 -13.78 5.45
N ARG A 239 1.24 -12.64 4.76
CA ARG A 239 0.37 -12.31 3.62
C ARG A 239 0.49 -13.32 2.49
N LEU A 240 1.70 -13.76 2.14
CA LEU A 240 1.94 -14.79 1.13
C LEU A 240 1.14 -16.07 1.41
N TRP A 241 1.18 -16.56 2.64
CA TRP A 241 0.50 -17.80 3.01
C TRP A 241 -1.03 -17.65 3.12
N VAL A 242 -1.54 -16.46 3.49
CA VAL A 242 -2.98 -16.16 3.39
C VAL A 242 -3.44 -16.21 1.93
N TYR A 243 -2.69 -15.60 1.01
CA TYR A 243 -2.98 -15.68 -0.43
C TYR A 243 -2.91 -17.12 -0.93
N ALA A 244 -1.88 -17.86 -0.56
CA ALA A 244 -1.69 -19.26 -0.96
C ALA A 244 -2.81 -20.19 -0.46
N ALA A 245 -3.44 -19.87 0.68
CA ALA A 245 -4.55 -20.61 1.26
C ALA A 245 -5.91 -20.20 0.68
N SER A 246 -6.02 -18.99 0.12
CA SER A 246 -7.29 -18.44 -0.38
C SER A 246 -7.84 -19.25 -1.55
N PRO A 247 -9.18 -19.28 -1.74
CA PRO A 247 -9.82 -20.10 -2.79
C PRO A 247 -9.25 -19.87 -4.21
N LEU A 248 -8.84 -18.64 -4.54
CA LEU A 248 -8.27 -18.32 -5.85
C LEU A 248 -7.02 -19.17 -6.16
N PHE A 249 -6.15 -19.41 -5.15
CA PHE A 249 -4.87 -20.10 -5.32
C PHE A 249 -4.87 -21.53 -4.75
N ASN A 250 -5.93 -21.92 -4.07
CA ASN A 250 -6.03 -23.21 -3.35
C ASN A 250 -7.26 -24.01 -3.79
N GLY A 251 -7.39 -24.26 -5.07
CA GLY A 251 -8.38 -25.18 -5.63
C GLY A 251 -9.80 -24.66 -5.79
N GLY A 252 -10.13 -23.45 -5.28
CA GLY A 252 -11.48 -22.88 -5.38
C GLY A 252 -11.80 -22.25 -6.74
N TYR A 253 -10.79 -21.92 -7.54
CA TYR A 253 -10.97 -21.42 -8.91
C TYR A 253 -10.96 -22.59 -9.90
N THR A 254 -12.13 -23.19 -10.11
CA THR A 254 -12.28 -24.46 -10.84
C THR A 254 -11.78 -24.39 -12.29
N GLU A 255 -11.95 -23.25 -12.97
CA GLU A 255 -11.48 -23.04 -14.33
C GLU A 255 -9.94 -23.10 -14.43
N ALA A 256 -9.26 -22.65 -13.41
CA ALA A 256 -7.79 -22.66 -13.37
C ALA A 256 -7.20 -24.07 -13.14
N LEU A 257 -7.96 -25.00 -12.59
CA LEU A 257 -7.47 -26.38 -12.34
C LEU A 257 -7.07 -27.13 -13.61
N SER A 258 -7.63 -26.73 -14.75
CA SER A 258 -7.28 -27.29 -16.06
C SER A 258 -6.07 -26.64 -16.74
N LEU A 259 -5.55 -25.53 -16.18
CA LEU A 259 -4.44 -24.80 -16.78
C LEU A 259 -3.13 -25.58 -16.60
N THR A 260 -2.46 -25.81 -17.72
CA THR A 260 -1.18 -26.52 -17.77
C THR A 260 -0.17 -25.78 -18.64
N ASN A 261 1.10 -26.00 -18.37
CA ASN A 261 2.18 -25.69 -19.31
C ASN A 261 2.13 -26.63 -20.54
N LYS A 262 2.94 -26.35 -21.57
CA LYS A 262 3.04 -27.19 -22.77
C LYS A 262 3.53 -28.62 -22.46
N ASP A 263 4.27 -28.80 -21.38
CA ASP A 263 4.72 -30.10 -20.88
C ASP A 263 3.68 -30.87 -20.07
N GLY A 264 2.49 -30.32 -19.90
CA GLY A 264 1.38 -30.92 -19.14
C GLY A 264 1.43 -30.65 -17.63
N LYS A 265 2.41 -29.90 -17.12
CA LYS A 265 2.48 -29.52 -15.70
C LYS A 265 1.33 -28.59 -15.32
N ARG A 266 0.55 -28.98 -14.30
CA ARG A 266 -0.54 -28.16 -13.76
C ARG A 266 0.00 -26.91 -13.09
N LEU A 267 -0.70 -25.79 -13.26
CA LEU A 267 -0.34 -24.49 -12.70
C LEU A 267 -1.00 -24.23 -11.34
N PHE A 268 -2.23 -24.71 -11.14
CA PHE A 268 -2.98 -24.51 -9.89
C PHE A 268 -3.17 -25.85 -9.17
N PRO A 269 -3.01 -25.88 -7.84
CA PRO A 269 -3.17 -27.09 -7.03
C PRO A 269 -4.64 -27.43 -6.81
N ASP A 270 -4.89 -28.65 -6.35
CA ASP A 270 -6.14 -28.99 -5.68
C ASP A 270 -6.21 -28.33 -4.31
N TYR A 271 -7.39 -28.30 -3.68
CA TYR A 271 -7.56 -27.74 -2.34
C TYR A 271 -6.73 -28.48 -1.30
N ASP A 272 -5.99 -27.72 -0.50
CA ASP A 272 -5.20 -28.21 0.63
C ASP A 272 -5.49 -27.37 1.89
N ALA A 273 -6.24 -27.96 2.83
CA ALA A 273 -6.61 -27.32 4.09
C ALA A 273 -5.39 -26.96 4.98
N SER A 274 -4.24 -27.63 4.79
CA SER A 274 -3.05 -27.38 5.59
C SER A 274 -2.42 -26.00 5.32
N LYS A 275 -2.73 -25.38 4.18
CA LYS A 275 -2.29 -24.01 3.85
C LYS A 275 -2.86 -22.98 4.82
N TRP A 276 -4.12 -23.16 5.26
CA TRP A 276 -4.72 -22.29 6.27
C TRP A 276 -4.00 -22.42 7.63
N GLN A 277 -3.60 -23.64 8.01
CA GLN A 277 -2.81 -23.84 9.23
C GLN A 277 -1.43 -23.19 9.12
N THR A 278 -0.81 -23.25 7.94
CA THR A 278 0.47 -22.59 7.68
C THR A 278 0.32 -21.06 7.74
N ALA A 279 -0.73 -20.50 7.15
CA ALA A 279 -1.06 -19.08 7.27
C ALA A 279 -1.23 -18.65 8.73
N LYS A 280 -2.01 -19.40 9.52
CA LYS A 280 -2.19 -19.16 10.96
C LYS A 280 -0.86 -19.11 11.70
N LYS A 281 0.00 -20.09 11.49
CA LYS A 281 1.34 -20.15 12.10
C LYS A 281 2.19 -18.91 11.80
N HIS A 282 2.19 -18.41 10.55
CA HIS A 282 2.97 -17.25 10.18
C HIS A 282 2.39 -15.93 10.72
N LEU A 283 1.07 -15.83 10.84
CA LEU A 283 0.40 -14.72 11.52
C LEU A 283 0.75 -14.70 13.01
N GLU A 284 0.67 -15.84 13.69
CA GLU A 284 1.04 -15.97 15.11
C GLU A 284 2.51 -15.64 15.36
N ALA A 285 3.41 -16.01 14.44
CA ALA A 285 4.82 -15.65 14.51
C ALA A 285 5.03 -14.12 14.36
N LEU A 286 4.27 -13.48 13.47
CA LEU A 286 4.29 -12.02 13.33
C LEU A 286 3.80 -11.33 14.61
N PHE A 287 2.70 -11.79 15.22
CA PHE A 287 2.17 -11.20 16.45
C PHE A 287 3.12 -11.37 17.64
N ALA A 288 3.68 -12.56 17.80
CA ALA A 288 4.68 -12.78 18.86
C ALA A 288 5.91 -11.89 18.68
N PHE A 289 6.34 -11.65 17.44
CA PHE A 289 7.41 -10.73 17.12
C PHE A 289 7.02 -9.28 17.43
N ALA A 290 5.85 -8.84 17.02
CA ALA A 290 5.33 -7.49 17.26
C ALA A 290 5.25 -7.19 18.76
N ASP A 291 4.68 -8.11 19.55
CA ASP A 291 4.59 -8.01 21.02
C ASP A 291 5.98 -7.88 21.67
N ALA A 292 6.95 -8.68 21.21
CA ALA A 292 8.32 -8.66 21.74
C ALA A 292 9.07 -7.35 21.44
N HIS A 293 8.67 -6.59 20.41
CA HIS A 293 9.31 -5.36 19.96
C HIS A 293 8.47 -4.10 20.21
N GLY A 294 7.42 -4.20 21.03
CA GLY A 294 6.58 -3.07 21.41
C GLY A 294 5.80 -2.47 20.22
N MET A 295 5.51 -3.28 19.21
CA MET A 295 4.63 -2.90 18.11
C MET A 295 3.18 -3.24 18.48
N GLY A 296 2.24 -2.43 18.06
CA GLY A 296 0.83 -2.64 18.39
C GLY A 296 -0.06 -1.71 17.58
N LEU A 297 -1.37 -1.84 17.77
CA LEU A 297 -2.33 -0.93 17.15
C LEU A 297 -2.12 0.49 17.67
N TYR A 298 -2.23 1.46 16.76
CA TYR A 298 -2.06 2.85 17.11
C TYR A 298 -3.31 3.41 17.80
N TYR A 299 -3.10 4.11 18.89
CA TYR A 299 -4.10 4.93 19.57
C TYR A 299 -3.51 6.30 19.85
N SER A 300 -4.27 7.37 19.62
CA SER A 300 -3.91 8.71 20.04
C SER A 300 -3.79 8.80 21.58
N LYS A 301 -3.12 9.83 22.06
CA LYS A 301 -2.87 10.04 23.50
C LYS A 301 -4.16 10.08 24.33
N ASP A 302 -5.20 10.68 23.80
CA ASP A 302 -6.53 10.77 24.42
C ASP A 302 -7.43 9.57 24.13
N ARG A 303 -6.94 8.64 23.31
CA ARG A 303 -7.69 7.47 22.82
C ARG A 303 -9.01 7.80 22.14
N ASP A 304 -9.14 8.99 21.59
CA ASP A 304 -10.27 9.33 20.76
C ASP A 304 -10.21 8.55 19.43
N PRO A 305 -11.26 7.83 19.04
CA PRO A 305 -11.23 6.98 17.85
C PRO A 305 -10.99 7.78 16.56
N HIS A 306 -11.61 8.93 16.43
CA HIS A 306 -11.49 9.77 15.25
C HIS A 306 -10.05 10.34 15.12
N THR A 307 -9.48 10.81 16.23
CA THR A 307 -8.09 11.29 16.28
C THR A 307 -7.12 10.16 15.97
N SER A 308 -7.33 8.98 16.57
CA SER A 308 -6.50 7.79 16.34
C SER A 308 -6.46 7.39 14.86
N ILE A 309 -7.62 7.34 14.21
CA ILE A 309 -7.72 7.00 12.78
C ILE A 309 -7.03 8.06 11.92
N TYR A 310 -7.19 9.34 12.25
CA TYR A 310 -6.54 10.41 11.53
C TYR A 310 -5.01 10.34 11.66
N GLU A 311 -4.48 10.30 12.86
CA GLU A 311 -3.03 10.32 13.14
C GLU A 311 -2.31 9.08 12.61
N LEU A 312 -2.96 7.90 12.60
CA LEU A 312 -2.44 6.66 12.03
C LEU A 312 -1.86 6.85 10.63
N PHE A 313 -2.49 7.70 9.81
CA PHE A 313 -2.10 7.94 8.42
C PHE A 313 -1.31 9.24 8.20
N GLN A 314 -1.08 10.02 9.26
CA GLN A 314 -0.33 11.27 9.19
C GLN A 314 1.11 11.11 9.67
N TYR A 315 1.36 10.16 10.58
CA TYR A 315 2.65 9.99 11.24
C TYR A 315 3.11 8.53 11.18
N TYR A 316 4.43 8.32 11.23
CA TYR A 316 4.94 6.97 11.45
C TYR A 316 4.63 6.57 12.91
N ASN A 317 4.24 5.32 13.12
CA ASN A 317 3.81 4.83 14.42
C ASN A 317 4.03 3.31 14.58
N ASP A 318 3.79 2.78 15.78
CA ASP A 318 4.07 1.39 16.15
C ASP A 318 3.18 0.34 15.45
N GLU A 319 2.11 0.75 14.77
CA GLU A 319 1.29 -0.15 13.95
C GLU A 319 1.91 -0.45 12.59
N ILE A 320 2.80 0.42 12.11
CA ILE A 320 3.37 0.35 10.76
C ILE A 320 4.49 -0.69 10.73
N LEU A 321 4.30 -1.73 9.92
CA LEU A 321 5.28 -2.79 9.70
C LEU A 321 6.24 -2.47 8.54
N TRP A 322 5.73 -1.80 7.49
CA TRP A 322 6.51 -1.34 6.35
C TRP A 322 5.79 -0.21 5.61
N ALA A 323 6.53 0.80 5.19
CA ALA A 323 5.98 1.97 4.53
C ALA A 323 6.97 2.61 3.54
N ASN A 324 6.44 3.42 2.63
CA ASN A 324 7.22 4.34 1.83
C ASN A 324 7.11 5.75 2.44
N GLY A 325 8.24 6.33 2.82
CA GLY A 325 8.31 7.68 3.39
C GLY A 325 8.56 8.78 2.35
N ASN A 326 8.83 8.39 1.11
CA ASN A 326 9.16 9.32 0.03
C ASN A 326 7.90 9.81 -0.70
N ASN A 327 6.80 10.00 0.06
CA ASN A 327 5.53 10.40 -0.49
C ASN A 327 5.26 11.86 -0.21
N ASP A 328 5.23 12.62 -1.26
CA ASP A 328 4.69 13.96 -1.27
C ASP A 328 3.22 13.87 -1.68
N PHE A 329 2.32 13.89 -0.70
CA PHE A 329 0.87 13.82 -0.94
C PHE A 329 0.34 15.07 -1.64
N ASN A 330 1.09 16.16 -1.60
CA ASN A 330 0.71 17.43 -2.18
C ASN A 330 1.93 18.24 -2.65
N ASP A 331 2.35 18.01 -3.87
CA ASP A 331 3.46 18.75 -4.51
C ASP A 331 2.99 19.96 -5.35
N GLY A 332 1.71 20.35 -5.21
CA GLY A 332 1.11 21.39 -6.04
C GLY A 332 0.77 20.96 -7.46
N VAL A 333 1.02 19.69 -7.79
CA VAL A 333 0.66 19.10 -9.07
C VAL A 333 -0.62 18.29 -8.90
N THR A 334 -1.47 18.32 -9.88
CA THR A 334 -2.82 17.76 -9.91
C THR A 334 -2.89 16.22 -9.81
N LEU A 335 -1.77 15.56 -9.62
CA LEU A 335 -1.65 14.09 -9.65
C LEU A 335 -1.76 13.44 -8.26
N LYS A 336 -1.46 14.19 -7.20
CA LYS A 336 -1.39 13.63 -5.85
C LYS A 336 -2.78 13.41 -5.25
N MET A 337 -2.87 12.43 -4.35
CA MET A 337 -4.14 11.99 -3.77
C MET A 337 -4.85 13.12 -3.04
N GLU A 338 -4.14 13.91 -2.25
CA GLU A 338 -4.76 14.96 -1.45
C GLU A 338 -5.44 16.03 -2.29
N ALA A 339 -4.79 16.53 -3.35
CA ALA A 339 -5.41 17.49 -4.27
C ALA A 339 -6.73 16.96 -4.85
N ARG A 340 -6.84 15.64 -5.06
CA ARG A 340 -8.03 15.01 -5.62
C ARG A 340 -9.15 14.79 -4.63
N THR A 341 -8.82 14.78 -3.36
CA THR A 341 -9.77 14.59 -2.26
C THR A 341 -10.21 15.92 -1.63
N ILE A 342 -9.45 17.01 -1.87
CA ILE A 342 -9.84 18.36 -1.48
C ILE A 342 -11.01 18.83 -2.37
N PRO A 343 -12.10 19.36 -1.79
CA PRO A 343 -13.22 19.91 -2.56
C PRO A 343 -12.81 20.94 -3.61
N GLY A 344 -13.46 20.90 -4.78
CA GLY A 344 -13.02 21.62 -5.97
C GLY A 344 -12.94 23.14 -5.86
N ASP A 345 -13.73 23.78 -5.01
CA ASP A 345 -13.69 25.24 -4.80
C ASP A 345 -12.58 25.68 -3.84
N ILE A 346 -11.98 24.74 -3.11
CA ILE A 346 -10.81 25.05 -2.29
C ILE A 346 -9.60 25.17 -3.24
N PRO A 347 -8.76 26.20 -3.08
CA PRO A 347 -7.56 26.34 -3.92
C PRO A 347 -6.66 25.11 -3.87
N GLY A 348 -6.28 24.63 -5.04
CA GLY A 348 -5.53 23.37 -5.19
C GLY A 348 -6.40 22.12 -5.18
N GLY A 349 -7.69 22.22 -4.84
CA GLY A 349 -8.62 21.10 -4.84
C GLY A 349 -9.10 20.72 -6.22
N MET A 350 -9.32 19.42 -6.44
CA MET A 350 -9.94 18.86 -7.63
C MET A 350 -11.24 18.10 -7.32
N GLY A 351 -11.43 17.66 -6.07
CA GLY A 351 -12.66 17.08 -5.56
C GLY A 351 -13.24 15.94 -6.39
N ASN A 352 -12.40 15.05 -6.92
CA ASN A 352 -12.86 14.05 -7.88
C ASN A 352 -12.59 12.60 -7.48
N VAL A 353 -12.09 12.35 -6.28
CA VAL A 353 -11.90 11.01 -5.71
C VAL A 353 -12.76 10.84 -4.46
N GLY A 354 -13.66 9.90 -4.49
CA GLY A 354 -14.59 9.63 -3.41
C GLY A 354 -15.04 8.18 -3.35
N PHE A 355 -16.06 7.91 -2.57
CA PHE A 355 -16.59 6.56 -2.35
C PHE A 355 -17.82 6.29 -3.22
N TYR A 356 -18.03 5.00 -3.53
CA TYR A 356 -19.34 4.53 -3.98
C TYR A 356 -20.30 4.40 -2.79
N GLN A 357 -21.62 4.50 -3.04
CA GLN A 357 -22.64 4.39 -2.00
C GLN A 357 -22.56 3.06 -1.25
N ASN A 358 -22.36 1.96 -1.96
CA ASN A 358 -22.22 0.63 -1.35
C ASN A 358 -21.08 0.54 -0.32
N ILE A 359 -20.02 1.33 -0.46
CA ILE A 359 -18.94 1.40 0.54
C ILE A 359 -19.35 2.27 1.72
N ILE A 360 -20.08 3.34 1.48
CA ILE A 360 -20.67 4.18 2.56
C ILE A 360 -21.61 3.34 3.43
N ASP A 361 -22.38 2.45 2.82
CA ASP A 361 -23.32 1.57 3.53
C ASP A 361 -22.63 0.50 4.40
N LEU A 362 -21.37 0.17 4.12
CA LEU A 362 -20.56 -0.77 4.91
C LEU A 362 -20.02 -0.19 6.24
N PHE A 363 -20.01 1.14 6.40
CA PHE A 363 -19.67 1.71 7.68
C PHE A 363 -20.77 1.38 8.70
N PHE A 364 -20.39 0.97 9.89
CA PHE A 364 -21.31 0.63 10.96
C PHE A 364 -22.01 1.86 11.54
N THR A 365 -23.04 1.61 12.33
CA THR A 365 -23.63 2.61 13.23
C THR A 365 -22.71 2.82 14.44
N GLU A 366 -22.95 3.87 15.22
CA GLU A 366 -22.22 4.12 16.48
C GLU A 366 -22.41 3.01 17.54
N ASN A 367 -23.38 2.11 17.34
CA ASN A 367 -23.61 0.94 18.16
C ASN A 367 -22.80 -0.28 17.68
N GLY A 368 -22.00 -0.14 16.61
CA GLY A 368 -21.20 -1.23 16.04
C GLY A 368 -22.02 -2.28 15.27
N LEU A 369 -23.22 -1.91 14.82
CA LEU A 369 -24.12 -2.76 14.04
C LEU A 369 -24.15 -2.33 12.57
N ASP A 370 -24.50 -3.28 11.69
CA ASP A 370 -24.86 -2.96 10.31
C ASP A 370 -26.05 -1.99 10.29
N ILE A 371 -26.06 -1.06 9.33
CA ILE A 371 -27.13 -0.06 9.19
C ILE A 371 -28.52 -0.68 9.01
N ASN A 372 -28.60 -1.91 8.48
CA ASN A 372 -29.86 -2.64 8.32
C ASN A 372 -30.26 -3.43 9.56
N GLU A 373 -29.34 -3.61 10.51
CA GLU A 373 -29.55 -4.40 11.72
C GLU A 373 -29.78 -3.54 12.98
N ASP A 374 -29.40 -2.25 12.92
CA ASP A 374 -29.55 -1.34 14.06
C ASP A 374 -30.96 -0.72 14.09
N PRO A 375 -31.81 -1.08 15.06
CA PRO A 375 -33.16 -0.49 15.17
C PRO A 375 -33.16 0.98 15.57
N ALA A 376 -32.04 1.52 16.06
CA ALA A 376 -31.89 2.94 16.40
C ALA A 376 -31.51 3.80 15.18
N TYR A 377 -31.01 3.19 14.11
CA TYR A 377 -30.62 3.88 12.92
C TYR A 377 -31.79 4.10 11.97
N ASN A 378 -31.90 5.31 11.45
CA ASN A 378 -32.89 5.66 10.43
C ASN A 378 -32.29 6.65 9.44
N GLU A 379 -32.10 6.24 8.20
CA GLU A 379 -31.51 7.08 7.15
C GLU A 379 -32.47 8.12 6.56
N ASN A 380 -33.77 8.02 6.82
CA ASN A 380 -34.74 8.88 6.19
C ASN A 380 -34.97 10.19 6.96
N GLY A 381 -35.04 11.29 6.22
CA GLY A 381 -35.34 12.61 6.77
C GLY A 381 -34.10 13.33 7.30
N PHE A 382 -34.34 14.31 8.15
CA PHE A 382 -33.31 15.20 8.69
C PHE A 382 -33.48 15.36 10.19
N THR A 383 -32.37 15.56 10.88
CA THR A 383 -32.33 15.84 12.32
C THR A 383 -31.52 17.10 12.59
N ASP A 384 -31.98 17.93 13.49
CA ASP A 384 -31.26 19.14 13.91
C ASP A 384 -30.33 18.79 15.07
N LEU A 385 -29.03 18.68 14.77
CA LEU A 385 -27.98 18.33 15.70
C LEU A 385 -26.76 19.22 15.52
N GLU A 386 -26.01 19.44 16.59
CA GLU A 386 -24.69 20.10 16.54
C GLU A 386 -23.54 19.13 16.25
N ASN A 387 -23.70 17.87 16.63
CA ASN A 387 -22.72 16.82 16.40
C ASN A 387 -23.45 15.53 16.01
N PRO A 388 -23.27 15.03 14.78
CA PRO A 388 -23.94 13.81 14.32
C PRO A 388 -23.39 12.52 14.92
N CYS A 389 -22.25 12.54 15.63
CA CYS A 389 -21.63 11.39 16.25
C CYS A 389 -21.50 11.58 17.77
N THR A 390 -22.10 10.67 18.54
CA THR A 390 -22.10 10.75 20.01
C THR A 390 -20.89 10.08 20.66
N THR A 391 -20.16 9.25 19.93
CA THR A 391 -19.00 8.49 20.43
C THR A 391 -17.67 9.23 20.36
N LEU A 392 -17.64 10.43 19.76
CA LEU A 392 -16.47 11.29 19.75
C LEU A 392 -16.27 11.99 21.09
N SER A 393 -15.00 12.27 21.42
CA SER A 393 -14.68 13.01 22.65
C SER A 393 -15.24 14.43 22.64
N ASN A 394 -15.29 15.06 23.82
CA ASN A 394 -15.76 16.46 23.91
C ASN A 394 -14.85 17.46 23.16
N THR A 395 -13.62 17.08 22.87
CA THR A 395 -12.63 17.90 22.14
C THR A 395 -12.69 17.69 20.65
N VAL A 396 -13.09 16.50 20.21
CA VAL A 396 -13.27 16.15 18.79
C VAL A 396 -14.75 16.09 18.48
N LYS A 397 -15.24 17.09 17.80
CA LYS A 397 -16.65 17.14 17.36
C LYS A 397 -16.69 17.17 15.85
N GLU A 398 -17.54 16.31 15.31
CA GLU A 398 -17.86 16.38 13.89
C GLU A 398 -18.62 17.68 13.63
N LYS A 399 -18.11 18.50 12.72
CA LYS A 399 -18.71 19.79 12.40
C LYS A 399 -19.55 19.68 11.12
N HIS A 400 -20.73 20.23 11.18
CA HIS A 400 -21.63 20.39 10.06
C HIS A 400 -21.99 21.88 9.92
N VAL A 401 -22.05 22.39 8.67
CA VAL A 401 -22.34 23.81 8.45
C VAL A 401 -23.76 24.13 8.87
N ASP A 402 -24.69 23.30 8.42
CA ASP A 402 -26.11 23.41 8.82
C ASP A 402 -26.38 22.43 9.96
N LYS A 403 -27.15 22.84 10.95
CA LYS A 403 -27.61 21.92 11.99
C LYS A 403 -28.61 20.88 11.47
N HIS A 404 -29.19 21.12 10.31
CA HIS A 404 -30.19 20.27 9.66
C HIS A 404 -29.47 19.17 8.85
N ILE A 405 -29.15 18.06 9.52
CA ILE A 405 -28.31 16.98 8.99
C ILE A 405 -29.20 15.86 8.45
N PHE A 406 -28.88 15.38 7.24
CA PHE A 406 -29.55 14.22 6.67
C PHE A 406 -29.25 12.98 7.54
N ASN A 407 -30.29 12.25 7.92
CA ASN A 407 -30.20 11.19 8.92
C ASN A 407 -29.24 10.06 8.55
N MET A 408 -28.99 9.82 7.26
CA MET A 408 -27.98 8.88 6.78
C MET A 408 -26.58 9.11 7.41
N TYR A 409 -26.26 10.36 7.78
CA TYR A 409 -24.97 10.74 8.34
C TYR A 409 -24.96 10.82 9.87
N VAL A 410 -26.08 10.53 10.52
CA VAL A 410 -26.23 10.61 11.97
C VAL A 410 -26.03 9.25 12.61
N GLY A 411 -25.33 9.19 13.74
CA GLY A 411 -25.14 7.94 14.50
C GLY A 411 -24.31 6.89 13.75
N ARG A 412 -23.33 7.32 12.96
CA ARG A 412 -22.37 6.41 12.30
C ARG A 412 -21.12 6.23 13.18
N GLU A 413 -20.38 5.17 12.92
CA GLU A 413 -19.11 4.90 13.60
C GLU A 413 -18.07 6.03 13.37
N PRO A 414 -17.07 6.21 14.26
CA PRO A 414 -16.06 7.28 14.13
C PRO A 414 -15.25 7.22 12.81
N ARG A 415 -15.03 6.02 12.24
CA ARG A 415 -14.33 5.86 10.95
C ARG A 415 -15.07 6.55 9.81
N PHE A 416 -16.40 6.54 9.81
CA PHE A 416 -17.17 7.26 8.79
C PHE A 416 -16.81 8.75 8.77
N TYR A 417 -16.77 9.38 9.92
CA TYR A 417 -16.45 10.80 10.03
C TYR A 417 -14.97 11.12 9.79
N ALA A 418 -14.10 10.19 10.12
CA ALA A 418 -12.66 10.34 9.89
C ALA A 418 -12.26 10.16 8.42
N ASP A 419 -12.97 9.29 7.69
CA ASP A 419 -12.59 8.85 6.35
C ASP A 419 -13.39 9.51 5.23
N VAL A 420 -14.60 10.04 5.52
CA VAL A 420 -15.55 10.49 4.50
C VAL A 420 -15.84 12.00 4.59
N THR A 421 -15.77 12.67 3.45
CA THR A 421 -16.42 13.98 3.26
C THR A 421 -17.79 13.76 2.63
N TYR A 422 -18.84 14.12 3.33
CA TYR A 422 -20.24 13.96 2.96
C TYR A 422 -20.95 15.30 2.86
N GLU A 423 -22.17 15.34 2.33
CA GLU A 423 -22.96 16.57 2.11
C GLU A 423 -23.14 17.37 3.41
N GLY A 424 -22.76 18.64 3.39
CA GLY A 424 -22.88 19.55 4.52
C GLY A 424 -21.77 19.46 5.58
N LYS A 425 -20.86 18.48 5.48
CA LYS A 425 -19.71 18.41 6.38
C LYS A 425 -18.87 19.68 6.30
N SER A 426 -18.53 20.27 7.45
CA SER A 426 -17.63 21.42 7.52
C SER A 426 -16.20 21.00 7.17
N TRP A 427 -15.59 21.68 6.22
CA TRP A 427 -14.21 21.43 5.86
C TRP A 427 -13.27 21.99 6.94
N HIS A 428 -12.20 21.28 7.26
CA HIS A 428 -11.27 21.65 8.34
C HIS A 428 -10.48 22.94 8.06
N ILE A 429 -10.31 23.31 6.80
CA ILE A 429 -9.61 24.54 6.42
C ILE A 429 -10.57 25.70 6.54
N GLN A 430 -10.35 26.55 7.53
CA GLN A 430 -11.06 27.80 7.73
C GLN A 430 -10.32 28.91 7.01
N ARG A 431 -10.90 29.46 5.95
CA ARG A 431 -10.34 30.62 5.25
C ARG A 431 -10.90 31.92 5.79
N SER A 432 -10.06 32.97 5.83
CA SER A 432 -10.56 34.33 5.97
C SER A 432 -11.56 34.62 4.85
N GLY A 433 -12.84 34.87 5.21
CA GLY A 433 -13.95 35.02 4.27
C GLY A 433 -14.79 33.78 4.00
N TYR A 434 -14.39 32.60 4.51
CA TYR A 434 -15.16 31.35 4.42
C TYR A 434 -15.11 30.57 5.75
N PRO A 435 -15.53 31.16 6.87
CA PRO A 435 -15.39 30.54 8.20
C PRO A 435 -16.25 29.28 8.37
N ASP A 436 -17.30 29.13 7.56
CA ASP A 436 -18.28 28.05 7.65
C ASP A 436 -18.40 27.29 6.31
N TRP A 437 -17.26 27.03 5.67
CA TRP A 437 -17.25 26.34 4.39
C TRP A 437 -17.70 24.88 4.55
N GLY A 438 -18.78 24.50 3.86
CA GLY A 438 -19.34 23.15 3.86
C GLY A 438 -19.20 22.46 2.51
N ALA A 439 -19.04 21.15 2.54
CA ALA A 439 -18.99 20.30 1.35
C ALA A 439 -20.40 20.10 0.77
N TYR A 440 -20.81 20.94 -0.18
CA TYR A 440 -22.05 20.80 -0.91
C TYR A 440 -21.78 20.32 -2.34
N PHE A 441 -22.25 19.13 -2.68
CA PHE A 441 -21.91 18.43 -3.93
C PHE A 441 -22.85 18.72 -5.09
N SER A 442 -23.95 19.37 -4.86
CA SER A 442 -24.89 19.80 -5.89
C SER A 442 -24.26 20.87 -6.80
N LYS A 443 -24.76 20.99 -8.04
CA LYS A 443 -24.29 22.03 -8.97
C LYS A 443 -24.49 23.42 -8.37
N GLY A 444 -23.40 24.17 -8.23
CA GLY A 444 -23.35 25.46 -7.57
C GLY A 444 -22.98 25.40 -6.09
N GLY A 445 -22.86 24.22 -5.53
CA GLY A 445 -22.32 24.02 -4.18
C GLY A 445 -20.81 24.08 -4.16
N ALA A 446 -20.23 24.30 -2.97
CA ALA A 446 -18.80 24.55 -2.79
C ALA A 446 -17.89 23.34 -3.08
N ALA A 447 -18.43 22.13 -3.12
CA ALA A 447 -17.69 20.94 -3.53
C ALA A 447 -17.83 20.63 -5.03
N TYR A 448 -18.55 21.45 -5.79
CA TYR A 448 -18.75 21.32 -7.23
C TYR A 448 -18.11 22.49 -7.96
N LYS A 449 -16.97 22.27 -8.59
CA LYS A 449 -16.28 23.31 -9.38
C LYS A 449 -16.70 23.28 -10.86
N ASP A 450 -16.62 22.11 -11.48
CA ASP A 450 -17.00 21.90 -12.89
C ASP A 450 -17.29 20.41 -13.15
N GLN A 451 -17.51 20.04 -14.43
CA GLN A 451 -17.82 18.65 -14.81
C GLN A 451 -16.70 17.65 -14.56
N THR A 452 -15.45 18.11 -14.34
CA THR A 452 -14.28 17.27 -14.11
C THR A 452 -13.79 17.32 -12.68
N MET A 453 -14.13 18.39 -11.95
CA MET A 453 -13.70 18.67 -10.58
C MET A 453 -14.88 18.61 -9.62
N HIS A 454 -15.48 17.41 -9.50
CA HIS A 454 -16.57 17.13 -8.55
C HIS A 454 -16.63 15.64 -8.22
N ALA A 455 -17.15 15.31 -7.07
CA ALA A 455 -17.41 13.94 -6.67
C ALA A 455 -18.57 13.32 -7.47
N ARG A 456 -18.35 12.19 -8.12
CA ARG A 456 -19.36 11.51 -8.94
C ARG A 456 -20.46 10.86 -8.11
N ALA A 457 -20.13 10.44 -6.90
CA ALA A 457 -21.03 9.71 -6.01
C ALA A 457 -21.54 10.56 -4.82
N GLY A 458 -21.22 11.86 -4.76
CA GLY A 458 -21.63 12.73 -3.66
C GLY A 458 -20.80 12.58 -2.39
N TYR A 459 -19.63 11.95 -2.47
CA TYR A 459 -18.67 11.77 -1.36
C TYR A 459 -17.26 12.02 -1.84
N LEU A 460 -16.38 12.49 -0.94
CA LEU A 460 -14.94 12.52 -1.16
C LEU A 460 -14.23 11.71 -0.09
N LEU A 461 -13.07 11.18 -0.46
CA LEU A 461 -12.16 10.56 0.50
C LEU A 461 -11.57 11.65 1.41
N TYR A 462 -11.67 11.49 2.73
CA TYR A 462 -11.16 12.44 3.72
C TYR A 462 -9.94 11.90 4.49
N LYS A 463 -9.80 10.60 4.54
CA LYS A 463 -8.84 9.83 5.35
C LYS A 463 -7.41 10.37 5.32
N PHE A 464 -6.89 10.74 4.16
CA PHE A 464 -5.51 11.18 3.98
C PHE A 464 -5.32 12.70 3.98
N ASN A 465 -6.40 13.47 4.16
CA ASN A 465 -6.29 14.93 4.17
C ASN A 465 -5.59 15.41 5.44
N ASN A 466 -4.55 16.21 5.25
CA ASN A 466 -3.87 16.84 6.36
C ASN A 466 -4.71 18.00 6.91
N ARG A 467 -5.20 17.84 8.13
CA ARG A 467 -6.12 18.81 8.77
C ARG A 467 -5.44 20.08 9.28
N THR A 468 -4.12 20.12 9.27
CA THR A 468 -3.34 21.32 9.64
C THR A 468 -2.87 22.11 8.44
N LEU A 469 -3.07 21.59 7.22
CA LEU A 469 -2.77 22.31 6.00
C LEU A 469 -3.66 23.55 5.86
N MET A 470 -3.02 24.69 5.88
CA MET A 470 -3.62 25.96 5.51
C MET A 470 -3.38 26.17 4.02
N ASN A 471 -4.41 26.06 3.20
CA ASN A 471 -4.34 26.38 1.77
C ASN A 471 -4.25 27.89 1.59
N GLU A 472 -3.10 28.48 1.96
CA GLU A 472 -2.76 29.86 1.62
C GLU A 472 -2.00 29.87 0.28
N GLY A 473 -2.69 30.26 -0.78
CA GLY A 473 -2.11 30.32 -2.12
C GLY A 473 -2.37 29.08 -2.97
N SER A 474 -1.65 28.98 -4.08
CA SER A 474 -1.82 27.93 -5.10
C SER A 474 -1.15 26.59 -4.76
N ASN A 475 -0.35 26.53 -3.70
CA ASN A 475 0.39 25.34 -3.29
C ASN A 475 0.24 25.10 -1.78
N PRO A 476 -0.67 24.23 -1.34
CA PRO A 476 -0.70 23.82 0.05
C PRO A 476 0.62 23.12 0.39
N LYS A 477 1.23 23.50 1.52
CA LYS A 477 2.44 22.86 2.02
C LYS A 477 2.05 21.65 2.83
N ASP A 478 2.65 20.53 2.52
CA ASP A 478 2.51 19.30 3.26
C ASP A 478 3.87 18.83 3.81
N TRP A 479 3.86 17.97 4.80
CA TRP A 479 5.02 17.19 5.21
C TRP A 479 4.97 15.80 4.58
N GLY A 480 6.13 15.17 4.41
CA GLY A 480 6.22 13.80 3.97
C GLY A 480 5.54 12.88 4.98
N ARG A 481 4.55 12.14 4.54
CA ARG A 481 3.79 11.16 5.32
C ARG A 481 4.13 9.74 4.87
N PRO A 482 4.07 8.74 5.77
CA PRO A 482 4.26 7.36 5.34
C PRO A 482 3.09 6.92 4.45
N TRP A 483 3.41 6.31 3.31
CA TRP A 483 2.44 5.46 2.62
C TRP A 483 2.61 4.03 3.10
N ILE A 484 1.61 3.53 3.81
CA ILE A 484 1.67 2.25 4.51
C ILE A 484 1.47 1.10 3.52
N TYR A 485 2.44 0.17 3.46
CA TYR A 485 2.31 -1.09 2.73
C TYR A 485 1.73 -2.19 3.60
N PHE A 486 2.25 -2.30 4.82
CA PHE A 486 1.82 -3.27 5.81
C PHE A 486 1.61 -2.58 7.15
N ARG A 487 0.47 -2.81 7.77
CA ARG A 487 0.16 -2.40 9.13
C ARG A 487 -0.47 -3.54 9.91
N LEU A 488 -0.28 -3.55 11.20
CA LEU A 488 -0.64 -4.68 12.05
C LEU A 488 -2.14 -5.01 12.03
N ALA A 489 -3.02 -3.99 11.92
CA ALA A 489 -4.46 -4.23 11.83
C ALA A 489 -4.87 -5.10 10.64
N ASP A 490 -4.20 -4.99 9.47
CA ASP A 490 -4.50 -5.84 8.32
C ASP A 490 -4.27 -7.32 8.64
N PHE A 491 -3.22 -7.62 9.42
CA PHE A 491 -2.86 -8.99 9.79
C PHE A 491 -3.78 -9.55 10.87
N TYR A 492 -4.32 -8.72 11.75
CA TYR A 492 -5.38 -9.16 12.66
C TYR A 492 -6.66 -9.55 11.91
N LEU A 493 -7.02 -8.78 10.87
CA LEU A 493 -8.16 -9.14 10.00
C LEU A 493 -7.90 -10.43 9.23
N TYR A 494 -6.70 -10.61 8.68
CA TYR A 494 -6.29 -11.89 8.08
C TYR A 494 -6.35 -13.05 9.08
N TYR A 495 -5.98 -12.81 10.33
CA TYR A 495 -6.06 -13.85 11.37
C TYR A 495 -7.50 -14.25 11.67
N ALA A 496 -8.41 -13.27 11.72
CA ALA A 496 -9.84 -13.56 11.88
C ALA A 496 -10.39 -14.40 10.71
N GLU A 497 -10.03 -14.02 9.47
CA GLU A 497 -10.39 -14.77 8.25
C GLU A 497 -9.85 -16.21 8.33
N VAL A 498 -8.56 -16.37 8.59
CA VAL A 498 -7.89 -17.68 8.68
C VAL A 498 -8.51 -18.55 9.79
N CYS A 499 -8.81 -17.98 10.95
CA CYS A 499 -9.50 -18.70 12.02
C CYS A 499 -10.90 -19.17 11.59
N ASN A 500 -11.64 -18.30 10.89
CA ASN A 500 -12.98 -18.63 10.38
C ASN A 500 -12.94 -19.77 9.34
N GLU A 501 -11.95 -19.76 8.46
CA GLU A 501 -11.77 -20.82 7.45
C GLU A 501 -11.36 -22.17 8.06
N ILE A 502 -10.61 -22.15 9.16
CA ILE A 502 -10.20 -23.35 9.88
C ILE A 502 -11.35 -23.90 10.74
N ASP A 503 -11.98 -23.04 11.53
CA ASP A 503 -13.07 -23.37 12.45
C ASP A 503 -13.96 -22.13 12.67
N PRO A 504 -15.13 -22.07 12.04
CA PRO A 504 -16.07 -20.95 12.22
C PRO A 504 -16.51 -20.69 13.66
N SER A 505 -16.24 -21.59 14.58
CA SER A 505 -16.51 -21.45 16.03
C SER A 505 -15.32 -20.92 16.84
N ASP A 506 -14.17 -20.64 16.21
CA ASP A 506 -12.96 -20.17 16.91
C ASP A 506 -13.21 -18.78 17.55
N PRO A 507 -13.05 -18.64 18.89
CA PRO A 507 -13.26 -17.36 19.56
C PRO A 507 -12.26 -16.26 19.15
N ASN A 508 -11.16 -16.63 18.48
CA ASN A 508 -10.18 -15.65 17.96
C ASN A 508 -10.71 -14.88 16.75
N ILE A 509 -11.76 -15.36 16.09
CA ILE A 509 -12.46 -14.59 15.03
C ILE A 509 -12.94 -13.26 15.60
N ILE A 510 -13.61 -13.30 16.76
CA ILE A 510 -14.12 -12.09 17.44
C ILE A 510 -12.97 -11.19 17.90
N LYS A 511 -11.85 -11.77 18.39
CA LYS A 511 -10.67 -10.97 18.76
C LYS A 511 -10.07 -10.23 17.57
N GLY A 512 -9.96 -10.85 16.40
CA GLY A 512 -9.51 -10.20 15.18
C GLY A 512 -10.45 -9.09 14.72
N CYS A 513 -11.76 -9.26 14.90
CA CYS A 513 -12.77 -8.29 14.51
C CYS A 513 -13.00 -7.17 15.55
N SER A 514 -12.71 -7.41 16.84
CA SER A 514 -12.96 -6.45 17.93
C SER A 514 -11.75 -5.55 18.27
N ILE A 515 -10.76 -5.47 17.39
CA ILE A 515 -9.58 -4.62 17.50
C ILE A 515 -9.89 -3.22 16.91
N ASN A 516 -11.05 -2.68 17.20
CA ASN A 516 -11.42 -1.32 16.79
C ASN A 516 -11.51 -0.40 18.00
#